data_ca3c1f298da2d55e64e46cb3fee43bc8
#
_entry.id   ca3c1f298da2d55e64e46cb3fee43bc8
#
_cell.length_a   1.000
_cell.length_b   1.000
_cell.length_c   1.000
_cell.angle_alpha   90.00
_cell.angle_beta   90.00
_cell.angle_gamma   90.00
#
_symmetry.space_group_name_H-M   'P 1'
#
loop_
_entity.id
_entity.type
_entity.pdbx_description
1 polymer ?
#
loop_
_entity_poly.entity_id
_entity_poly.type
_entity_poly.pdbx_seq_one_letter_code
_entity_poly.pdbx_strand_id
1 'polypeptide(L)'
;GRWVSHLSRFFTGIEIHPGAFIGRRVFIDHGMGIVIGETAEVHDDCTIYQGVTLGGTSLERGAKRHPTLAKGVIVSAGAKVLGSFTVGEGASVGSNSVVLKAVPPGATAVGIPARIITKETKEKREVTAQKIGFSAYGISADLDDPLVQAIHKLLDHSAELDARLNAICGALEKQGVDCASLRGAAVDTKGIDKLLDAD
;
A
#
# COMPACT_ATOMS: atom_id res chain seq x y z
N GLY A 1 5.89 -36.50 7.09
CA GLY A 1 5.18 -35.18 6.95
C GLY A 1 5.03 -34.74 5.48
N ARG A 2 6.12 -34.68 4.69
CA ARG A 2 6.07 -34.12 3.32
C ARG A 2 5.18 -34.88 2.35
N TRP A 3 5.13 -36.19 2.40
CA TRP A 3 4.23 -37.02 1.57
C TRP A 3 2.76 -36.68 1.82
N VAL A 4 2.37 -36.52 3.07
CA VAL A 4 1.00 -36.13 3.43
C VAL A 4 0.71 -34.70 2.95
N SER A 5 1.66 -33.77 3.06
CA SER A 5 1.53 -32.41 2.55
C SER A 5 1.33 -32.39 1.03
N HIS A 6 2.09 -33.20 0.28
CA HIS A 6 1.92 -33.31 -1.19
C HIS A 6 0.56 -33.91 -1.56
N LEU A 7 0.11 -34.92 -0.85
CA LEU A 7 -1.21 -35.53 -1.08
C LEU A 7 -2.33 -34.54 -0.78
N SER A 8 -2.22 -33.79 0.32
CA SER A 8 -3.14 -32.71 0.67
C SER A 8 -3.20 -31.64 -0.43
N ARG A 9 -2.04 -31.19 -0.91
CA ARG A 9 -1.95 -30.22 -2.02
C ARG A 9 -2.64 -30.75 -3.29
N PHE A 10 -2.46 -32.02 -3.61
CA PHE A 10 -3.08 -32.62 -4.80
C PHE A 10 -4.63 -32.56 -4.74
N PHE A 11 -5.24 -32.82 -3.58
CA PHE A 11 -6.69 -32.81 -3.42
C PHE A 11 -7.28 -31.43 -3.14
N THR A 12 -6.54 -30.52 -2.48
CA THR A 12 -7.09 -29.25 -2.00
C THR A 12 -6.54 -28.03 -2.74
N GLY A 13 -5.41 -28.18 -3.45
CA GLY A 13 -4.67 -27.05 -4.02
C GLY A 13 -3.96 -26.19 -2.98
N ILE A 14 -3.89 -26.63 -1.71
CA ILE A 14 -3.27 -25.89 -0.59
C ILE A 14 -1.98 -26.57 -0.19
N GLU A 15 -0.88 -25.83 -0.20
CA GLU A 15 0.42 -26.31 0.26
C GLU A 15 0.76 -25.71 1.61
N ILE A 16 0.80 -26.56 2.65
CA ILE A 16 1.29 -26.20 3.98
C ILE A 16 2.50 -27.07 4.28
N HIS A 17 3.67 -26.42 4.49
CA HIS A 17 4.86 -27.16 4.85
C HIS A 17 4.69 -27.78 6.24
N PRO A 18 5.10 -29.05 6.46
CA PRO A 18 4.93 -29.74 7.75
C PRO A 18 5.64 -29.07 8.94
N GLY A 19 6.59 -28.20 8.70
CA GLY A 19 7.30 -27.43 9.72
C GLY A 19 6.61 -26.11 10.07
N ALA A 20 5.58 -25.70 9.33
CA ALA A 20 4.86 -24.48 9.62
C ALA A 20 4.04 -24.61 10.93
N PHE A 21 3.99 -23.53 11.68
CA PHE A 21 3.12 -23.43 12.85
C PHE A 21 1.76 -22.85 12.45
N ILE A 22 0.69 -23.57 12.75
CA ILE A 22 -0.68 -23.12 12.54
C ILE A 22 -1.43 -23.14 13.87
N GLY A 23 -1.89 -21.98 14.29
CA GLY A 23 -2.63 -21.75 15.53
C GLY A 23 -4.07 -22.28 15.46
N ARG A 24 -4.89 -21.86 16.40
CA ARG A 24 -6.29 -22.26 16.52
C ARG A 24 -7.21 -21.32 15.76
N ARG A 25 -8.33 -21.86 15.26
CA ARG A 25 -9.37 -21.09 14.57
C ARG A 25 -8.86 -20.31 13.37
N VAL A 26 -7.80 -20.80 12.73
CA VAL A 26 -7.34 -20.26 11.46
C VAL A 26 -8.36 -20.65 10.39
N PHE A 27 -8.91 -19.63 9.73
CA PHE A 27 -9.88 -19.82 8.66
C PHE A 27 -9.21 -19.68 7.31
N ILE A 28 -9.33 -20.69 6.46
CA ILE A 28 -8.85 -20.67 5.08
C ILE A 28 -10.07 -20.66 4.18
N ASP A 29 -10.27 -19.55 3.45
CA ASP A 29 -11.37 -19.38 2.54
C ASP A 29 -10.91 -19.48 1.09
N HIS A 30 -11.65 -20.26 0.30
CA HIS A 30 -11.34 -20.55 -1.11
C HIS A 30 -9.92 -21.10 -1.38
N GLY A 31 -9.27 -21.67 -0.44
CA GLY A 31 -7.87 -22.09 -0.27
C GLY A 31 -6.98 -22.40 -1.46
N MET A 32 -7.48 -22.50 -2.68
CA MET A 32 -6.71 -22.88 -3.87
C MET A 32 -5.48 -21.97 -4.08
N GLY A 33 -4.32 -22.59 -4.28
CA GLY A 33 -3.07 -21.87 -4.55
C GLY A 33 -2.42 -21.21 -3.33
N ILE A 34 -2.88 -21.50 -2.11
CA ILE A 34 -2.17 -21.09 -0.89
C ILE A 34 -0.88 -21.87 -0.76
N VAL A 35 0.20 -21.16 -0.40
CA VAL A 35 1.51 -21.74 -0.08
C VAL A 35 2.00 -21.19 1.25
N ILE A 36 2.17 -22.04 2.26
CA ILE A 36 2.71 -21.71 3.58
C ILE A 36 4.05 -22.40 3.77
N GLY A 37 5.13 -21.60 3.84
CA GLY A 37 6.50 -22.08 3.90
C GLY A 37 6.89 -22.67 5.26
N GLU A 38 8.05 -23.32 5.31
CA GLU A 38 8.55 -24.14 6.40
C GLU A 38 8.59 -23.47 7.78
N THR A 39 9.09 -22.24 7.85
CA THR A 39 9.24 -21.50 9.11
C THR A 39 8.18 -20.42 9.29
N ALA A 40 7.07 -20.51 8.52
CA ALA A 40 5.94 -19.61 8.71
C ALA A 40 5.21 -19.92 10.02
N GLU A 41 4.73 -18.89 10.66
CA GLU A 41 3.90 -18.98 11.85
C GLU A 41 2.60 -18.24 11.61
N VAL A 42 1.49 -18.94 11.76
CA VAL A 42 0.14 -18.37 11.67
C VAL A 42 -0.51 -18.55 13.03
N HIS A 43 -0.68 -17.46 13.76
CA HIS A 43 -1.29 -17.49 15.07
C HIS A 43 -2.82 -17.59 15.01
N ASP A 44 -3.46 -17.59 16.18
CA ASP A 44 -4.88 -17.81 16.35
C ASP A 44 -5.75 -16.79 15.60
N ASP A 45 -6.94 -17.22 15.19
CA ASP A 45 -7.98 -16.37 14.62
C ASP A 45 -7.60 -15.68 13.30
N CYS A 46 -6.53 -16.12 12.61
CA CYS A 46 -6.15 -15.58 11.31
C CYS A 46 -7.10 -16.05 10.19
N THR A 47 -7.27 -15.21 9.18
CA THR A 47 -8.01 -15.53 7.96
C THR A 47 -7.09 -15.43 6.74
N ILE A 48 -7.06 -16.44 5.90
CA ILE A 48 -6.20 -16.53 4.71
C ILE A 48 -7.05 -16.90 3.50
N TYR A 49 -6.99 -16.09 2.46
CA TYR A 49 -7.71 -16.32 1.21
C TYR A 49 -6.86 -17.00 0.14
N GLN A 50 -7.49 -17.42 -0.95
CA GLN A 50 -6.86 -18.13 -2.06
C GLN A 50 -5.64 -17.39 -2.63
N GLY A 51 -4.69 -18.15 -3.15
CA GLY A 51 -3.50 -17.64 -3.83
C GLY A 51 -2.49 -16.93 -2.94
N VAL A 52 -2.70 -16.91 -1.62
CA VAL A 52 -1.77 -16.32 -0.66
C VAL A 52 -0.47 -17.11 -0.61
N THR A 53 0.67 -16.41 -0.54
CA THR A 53 1.97 -17.02 -0.30
C THR A 53 2.62 -16.42 0.95
N LEU A 54 2.90 -17.26 1.94
CA LEU A 54 3.76 -16.94 3.08
C LEU A 54 5.15 -17.50 2.77
N GLY A 55 5.97 -16.69 2.06
CA GLY A 55 7.23 -17.11 1.46
C GLY A 55 8.47 -16.59 2.18
N GLY A 56 9.60 -17.22 1.88
CA GLY A 56 10.91 -16.79 2.36
C GLY A 56 11.68 -16.02 1.29
N THR A 57 12.57 -15.15 1.75
CA THR A 57 13.50 -14.40 0.88
C THR A 57 14.96 -14.84 1.05
N SER A 58 15.24 -15.78 1.97
CA SER A 58 16.58 -16.34 2.20
C SER A 58 16.59 -17.84 1.95
N LEU A 59 17.72 -18.34 1.47
CA LEU A 59 18.01 -19.77 1.28
C LEU A 59 18.80 -20.39 2.43
N GLU A 60 19.09 -19.63 3.47
CA GLU A 60 19.84 -20.09 4.63
C GLU A 60 19.09 -21.20 5.38
N ARG A 61 19.74 -22.35 5.54
CA ARG A 61 19.14 -23.51 6.20
C ARG A 61 19.02 -23.26 7.71
N GLY A 62 17.86 -23.59 8.28
CA GLY A 62 17.61 -23.49 9.71
C GLY A 62 17.28 -22.07 10.20
N ALA A 63 17.46 -21.05 9.38
CA ALA A 63 17.06 -19.69 9.76
C ALA A 63 15.55 -19.46 9.57
N LYS A 64 14.98 -18.61 10.41
CA LYS A 64 13.64 -18.07 10.22
C LYS A 64 13.63 -17.24 8.92
N ARG A 65 12.90 -17.69 7.89
CA ARG A 65 12.86 -17.04 6.59
C ARG A 65 11.46 -16.72 6.09
N HIS A 66 10.43 -17.23 6.77
CA HIS A 66 9.04 -17.00 6.45
C HIS A 66 8.36 -16.10 7.48
N PRO A 67 7.26 -15.43 7.12
CA PRO A 67 6.61 -14.47 8.00
C PRO A 67 5.91 -15.12 9.19
N THR A 68 5.69 -14.29 10.21
CA THR A 68 4.81 -14.57 11.33
C THR A 68 3.55 -13.71 11.18
N LEU A 69 2.38 -14.34 11.14
CA LEU A 69 1.10 -13.67 11.25
C LEU A 69 0.66 -13.70 12.70
N ALA A 70 0.57 -12.53 13.34
CA ALA A 70 0.05 -12.42 14.70
C ALA A 70 -1.46 -12.70 14.73
N LYS A 71 -2.03 -12.76 15.94
CA LYS A 71 -3.44 -13.08 16.14
C LYS A 71 -4.38 -12.18 15.32
N GLY A 72 -5.41 -12.77 14.71
CA GLY A 72 -6.48 -12.05 14.02
C GLY A 72 -6.06 -11.35 12.73
N VAL A 73 -4.90 -11.68 12.17
CA VAL A 73 -4.45 -11.13 10.88
C VAL A 73 -5.31 -11.66 9.74
N ILE A 74 -5.66 -10.76 8.82
CA ILE A 74 -6.38 -11.09 7.58
C ILE A 74 -5.44 -10.92 6.40
N VAL A 75 -5.23 -11.99 5.62
CA VAL A 75 -4.45 -11.95 4.38
C VAL A 75 -5.38 -12.22 3.20
N SER A 76 -5.66 -11.16 2.43
CA SER A 76 -6.61 -11.21 1.33
C SER A 76 -6.05 -11.93 0.10
N ALA A 77 -6.94 -12.23 -0.85
CA ALA A 77 -6.69 -13.06 -2.02
C ALA A 77 -5.44 -12.63 -2.82
N GLY A 78 -4.63 -13.60 -3.18
CA GLY A 78 -3.45 -13.39 -4.02
C GLY A 78 -2.26 -12.69 -3.36
N ALA A 79 -2.37 -12.25 -2.12
CA ALA A 79 -1.29 -11.51 -1.45
C ALA A 79 -0.02 -12.36 -1.25
N LYS A 80 1.15 -11.73 -1.36
CA LYS A 80 2.47 -12.32 -1.15
C LYS A 80 3.13 -11.65 0.04
N VAL A 81 3.35 -12.41 1.12
CA VAL A 81 4.05 -11.95 2.32
C VAL A 81 5.39 -12.66 2.35
N LEU A 82 6.47 -11.92 2.07
CA LEU A 82 7.77 -12.50 1.75
C LEU A 82 8.87 -11.98 2.68
N GLY A 83 9.38 -12.83 3.56
CA GLY A 83 10.46 -12.54 4.49
C GLY A 83 10.16 -12.94 5.93
N SER A 84 11.15 -12.79 6.81
CA SER A 84 11.11 -13.25 8.22
C SER A 84 10.61 -12.17 9.20
N PHE A 85 9.66 -11.37 8.79
CA PHE A 85 9.07 -10.31 9.63
C PHE A 85 7.69 -10.69 10.17
N THR A 86 7.18 -9.85 11.05
CA THR A 86 5.86 -10.04 11.67
C THR A 86 4.82 -9.11 11.03
N VAL A 87 3.66 -9.66 10.72
CA VAL A 87 2.42 -8.93 10.47
C VAL A 87 1.69 -8.85 11.82
N GLY A 88 1.52 -7.63 12.33
CA GLY A 88 1.03 -7.35 13.69
C GLY A 88 -0.43 -7.76 13.91
N GLU A 89 -0.81 -7.87 15.17
CA GLU A 89 -2.14 -8.31 15.59
C GLU A 89 -3.26 -7.48 14.97
N GLY A 90 -4.27 -8.14 14.42
CA GLY A 90 -5.42 -7.50 13.78
C GLY A 90 -5.10 -6.70 12.51
N ALA A 91 -3.87 -6.80 11.99
CA ALA A 91 -3.52 -6.15 10.73
C ALA A 91 -4.17 -6.84 9.52
N SER A 92 -4.31 -6.09 8.44
CA SER A 92 -4.89 -6.58 7.18
C SER A 92 -3.90 -6.43 6.03
N VAL A 93 -3.83 -7.44 5.18
CA VAL A 93 -3.07 -7.38 3.92
C VAL A 93 -4.06 -7.40 2.77
N GLY A 94 -4.03 -6.36 1.95
CA GLY A 94 -4.94 -6.21 0.81
C GLY A 94 -4.70 -7.24 -0.30
N SER A 95 -5.71 -7.44 -1.15
CA SER A 95 -5.63 -8.39 -2.26
C SER A 95 -4.49 -8.05 -3.21
N ASN A 96 -3.79 -9.09 -3.69
CA ASN A 96 -2.62 -9.00 -4.59
C ASN A 96 -1.45 -8.13 -4.08
N SER A 97 -1.44 -7.77 -2.82
CA SER A 97 -0.33 -6.97 -2.25
C SER A 97 0.94 -7.79 -2.07
N VAL A 98 2.10 -7.15 -2.26
CA VAL A 98 3.42 -7.74 -2.03
C VAL A 98 4.08 -7.09 -0.83
N VAL A 99 4.01 -7.77 0.32
CA VAL A 99 4.54 -7.29 1.61
C VAL A 99 5.96 -7.79 1.80
N LEU A 100 6.90 -6.85 1.96
CA LEU A 100 8.33 -7.11 2.09
C LEU A 100 8.92 -6.61 3.42
N LYS A 101 8.09 -6.05 4.30
CA LYS A 101 8.49 -5.49 5.60
C LYS A 101 7.39 -5.67 6.64
N ALA A 102 7.77 -5.53 7.92
CA ALA A 102 6.84 -5.66 9.03
C ALA A 102 5.63 -4.71 8.91
N VAL A 103 4.46 -5.22 9.31
CA VAL A 103 3.19 -4.46 9.33
C VAL A 103 2.81 -4.23 10.78
N PRO A 104 2.61 -2.99 11.22
CA PRO A 104 2.19 -2.68 12.59
C PRO A 104 0.82 -3.29 12.94
N PRO A 105 0.53 -3.52 14.23
CA PRO A 105 -0.78 -3.98 14.67
C PRO A 105 -1.91 -3.06 14.19
N GLY A 106 -3.01 -3.63 13.74
CA GLY A 106 -4.19 -2.92 13.25
C GLY A 106 -3.99 -2.10 11.98
N ALA A 107 -2.80 -2.12 11.38
CA ALA A 107 -2.52 -1.43 10.13
C ALA A 107 -2.98 -2.24 8.91
N THR A 108 -3.11 -1.56 7.78
CA THR A 108 -3.43 -2.20 6.49
C THR A 108 -2.23 -2.06 5.55
N ALA A 109 -1.78 -3.18 4.95
CA ALA A 109 -0.74 -3.20 3.94
C ALA A 109 -1.37 -3.42 2.56
N VAL A 110 -1.17 -2.50 1.60
CA VAL A 110 -1.76 -2.57 0.25
C VAL A 110 -0.78 -2.17 -0.83
N GLY A 111 -0.87 -2.78 -2.00
CA GLY A 111 -0.10 -2.42 -3.21
C GLY A 111 1.13 -3.29 -3.46
N ILE A 112 1.87 -2.97 -4.52
CA ILE A 112 3.07 -3.68 -5.01
C ILE A 112 4.18 -2.66 -5.29
N PRO A 113 5.22 -2.54 -4.43
CA PRO A 113 5.34 -3.11 -3.08
C PRO A 113 4.33 -2.51 -2.11
N ALA A 114 3.95 -3.28 -1.07
CA ALA A 114 2.90 -2.86 -0.14
C ALA A 114 3.30 -1.64 0.68
N ARG A 115 2.37 -0.69 0.76
CA ARG A 115 2.43 0.49 1.63
C ARG A 115 1.60 0.24 2.87
N ILE A 116 2.06 0.75 4.00
CA ILE A 116 1.39 0.56 5.29
C ILE A 116 0.54 1.77 5.58
N ILE A 117 -0.76 1.55 5.77
CA ILE A 117 -1.74 2.56 6.13
C ILE A 117 -2.13 2.36 7.59
N THR A 118 -1.76 3.30 8.46
CA THR A 118 -2.18 3.32 9.86
C THR A 118 -3.43 4.18 10.05
N LYS A 119 -4.12 4.05 11.21
CA LYS A 119 -5.27 4.90 11.53
C LYS A 119 -4.91 6.39 11.51
N GLU A 120 -3.75 6.75 12.04
CA GLU A 120 -3.25 8.14 12.03
C GLU A 120 -3.04 8.70 10.61
N THR A 121 -2.60 7.84 9.69
CA THR A 121 -2.44 8.21 8.28
C THR A 121 -3.80 8.44 7.63
N LYS A 122 -4.83 7.65 7.98
CA LYS A 122 -6.20 7.87 7.49
C LYS A 122 -6.76 9.20 7.98
N GLU A 123 -6.65 9.49 9.28
CA GLU A 123 -7.15 10.73 9.88
C GLU A 123 -6.46 11.97 9.29
N LYS A 124 -5.12 11.93 9.11
CA LYS A 124 -4.39 13.03 8.46
C LYS A 124 -4.84 13.26 7.01
N ARG A 125 -5.17 12.20 6.29
CA ARG A 125 -5.68 12.29 4.91
C ARG A 125 -7.07 12.91 4.85
N GLU A 126 -7.98 12.51 5.75
CA GLU A 126 -9.33 13.07 5.83
C GLU A 126 -9.30 14.57 6.17
N VAL A 127 -8.44 14.98 7.10
CA VAL A 127 -8.25 16.40 7.46
C VAL A 127 -7.66 17.20 6.28
N THR A 128 -6.75 16.62 5.53
CA THR A 128 -6.14 17.28 4.36
C THR A 128 -7.14 17.38 3.21
N ALA A 129 -7.91 16.33 2.93
CA ALA A 129 -8.97 16.34 1.93
C ALA A 129 -10.05 17.37 2.23
N GLN A 130 -10.46 17.52 3.51
CA GLN A 130 -11.40 18.55 3.94
C GLN A 130 -10.84 19.97 3.77
N LYS A 131 -9.55 20.20 4.00
CA LYS A 131 -8.91 21.52 3.84
C LYS A 131 -8.82 21.95 2.37
N ILE A 132 -8.70 21.01 1.45
CA ILE A 132 -8.56 21.29 0.00
C ILE A 132 -9.94 21.48 -0.63
N GLY A 133 -11.06 21.25 0.11
CA GLY A 133 -12.41 21.39 -0.41
C GLY A 133 -12.79 20.34 -1.47
N PHE A 134 -11.99 19.30 -1.58
CA PHE A 134 -12.15 18.23 -2.56
C PHE A 134 -12.82 17.04 -1.87
N SER A 135 -14.13 16.96 -1.96
CA SER A 135 -14.88 15.75 -1.66
C SER A 135 -14.84 14.85 -2.90
N ALA A 136 -13.73 14.15 -3.10
CA ALA A 136 -13.61 13.22 -4.20
C ALA A 136 -14.40 11.95 -3.89
N TYR A 137 -15.53 11.83 -4.49
CA TYR A 137 -16.16 10.54 -4.75
C TYR A 137 -15.20 9.74 -5.64
N GLY A 138 -14.50 8.76 -5.08
CA GLY A 138 -13.77 7.76 -5.85
C GLY A 138 -12.24 7.85 -5.92
N ILE A 139 -11.58 8.92 -5.47
CA ILE A 139 -10.11 9.05 -5.55
C ILE A 139 -9.44 8.82 -4.19
N SER A 140 -9.84 7.81 -3.47
CA SER A 140 -9.14 7.41 -2.24
C SER A 140 -7.98 6.43 -2.49
N ALA A 141 -7.79 5.96 -3.73
CA ALA A 141 -6.81 4.93 -4.05
C ALA A 141 -5.43 5.49 -4.48
N ASP A 142 -5.36 6.63 -5.14
CA ASP A 142 -4.15 7.05 -5.86
C ASP A 142 -3.35 8.21 -5.23
N LEU A 143 -3.79 8.81 -4.13
CA LEU A 143 -3.00 9.82 -3.42
C LEU A 143 -1.65 9.31 -2.88
N ASP A 144 -1.42 8.01 -2.93
CA ASP A 144 -0.15 7.37 -2.56
C ASP A 144 0.72 6.96 -3.75
N ASP A 145 0.29 7.22 -4.98
CA ASP A 145 1.15 7.01 -6.13
C ASP A 145 2.30 8.04 -6.08
N PRO A 146 3.58 7.59 -6.10
CA PRO A 146 4.72 8.50 -6.15
C PRO A 146 4.65 9.49 -7.30
N LEU A 147 4.06 9.10 -8.43
CA LEU A 147 3.87 9.96 -9.59
C LEU A 147 2.84 11.05 -9.30
N VAL A 148 1.70 10.70 -8.73
CA VAL A 148 0.65 11.66 -8.33
C VAL A 148 1.18 12.62 -7.28
N GLN A 149 1.92 12.13 -6.27
CA GLN A 149 2.57 13.00 -5.27
C GLN A 149 3.63 13.92 -5.90
N ALA A 150 4.40 13.44 -6.87
CA ALA A 150 5.38 14.26 -7.58
C ALA A 150 4.68 15.35 -8.40
N ILE A 151 3.58 15.03 -9.07
CA ILE A 151 2.77 15.98 -9.83
C ILE A 151 2.17 17.04 -8.91
N HIS A 152 1.58 16.67 -7.77
CA HIS A 152 1.07 17.64 -6.81
C HIS A 152 2.16 18.58 -6.28
N LYS A 153 3.34 18.04 -5.93
CA LYS A 153 4.48 18.88 -5.51
C LYS A 153 4.95 19.82 -6.60
N LEU A 154 4.92 19.41 -7.86
CA LEU A 154 5.26 20.25 -8.99
C LEU A 154 4.21 21.35 -9.21
N LEU A 155 2.93 21.03 -9.06
CA LEU A 155 1.84 22.01 -9.15
C LEU A 155 1.92 23.03 -8.02
N ASP A 156 2.16 22.60 -6.79
CA ASP A 156 2.35 23.47 -5.63
C ASP A 156 3.56 24.40 -5.83
N HIS A 157 4.67 23.85 -6.33
CA HIS A 157 5.87 24.62 -6.62
C HIS A 157 5.63 25.63 -7.76
N SER A 158 4.92 25.23 -8.81
CA SER A 158 4.54 26.13 -9.90
C SER A 158 3.67 27.29 -9.39
N ALA A 159 2.65 26.99 -8.57
CA ALA A 159 1.80 28.02 -7.98
C ALA A 159 2.59 29.00 -7.07
N GLU A 160 3.57 28.48 -6.31
CA GLU A 160 4.43 29.31 -5.48
C GLU A 160 5.33 30.22 -6.35
N LEU A 161 5.89 29.69 -7.45
CA LEU A 161 6.67 30.47 -8.41
C LEU A 161 5.82 31.57 -9.06
N ASP A 162 4.60 31.27 -9.47
CA ASP A 162 3.68 32.27 -10.04
C ASP A 162 3.35 33.38 -9.03
N ALA A 163 3.14 33.02 -7.77
CA ALA A 163 2.90 33.99 -6.70
C ALA A 163 4.12 34.91 -6.48
N ARG A 164 5.34 34.34 -6.52
CA ARG A 164 6.60 35.11 -6.39
C ARG A 164 6.80 36.02 -7.60
N LEU A 165 6.57 35.52 -8.82
CA LEU A 165 6.67 36.33 -10.04
C LEU A 165 5.69 37.50 -10.02
N ASN A 166 4.43 37.24 -9.64
CA ASN A 166 3.43 38.31 -9.52
C ASN A 166 3.83 39.37 -8.47
N ALA A 167 4.41 38.95 -7.37
CA ALA A 167 4.92 39.90 -6.34
C ALA A 167 6.09 40.78 -6.88
N ILE A 168 7.03 40.15 -7.62
CA ILE A 168 8.14 40.87 -8.26
C ILE A 168 7.61 41.80 -9.33
N CYS A 169 6.74 41.36 -10.21
CA CYS A 169 6.13 42.20 -11.23
C CYS A 169 5.39 43.39 -10.62
N GLY A 170 4.61 43.17 -9.55
CA GLY A 170 3.91 44.24 -8.86
C GLY A 170 4.86 45.28 -8.18
N ALA A 171 6.04 44.83 -7.76
CA ALA A 171 7.07 45.74 -7.24
C ALA A 171 7.74 46.56 -8.34
N LEU A 172 8.03 45.96 -9.50
CA LEU A 172 8.63 46.61 -10.67
C LEU A 172 7.65 47.59 -11.36
N GLU A 173 6.38 47.25 -11.46
CA GLU A 173 5.34 48.15 -11.99
C GLU A 173 5.21 49.45 -11.17
N LYS A 174 5.39 49.37 -9.84
CA LYS A 174 5.44 50.55 -8.98
C LYS A 174 6.66 51.44 -9.28
N GLN A 175 7.71 50.93 -9.91
CA GLN A 175 8.90 51.65 -10.36
C GLN A 175 8.85 52.07 -11.82
N GLY A 176 7.71 51.86 -12.51
CA GLY A 176 7.49 52.26 -13.90
C GLY A 176 7.99 51.25 -14.95
N VAL A 177 8.34 50.03 -14.55
CA VAL A 177 8.75 48.95 -15.48
C VAL A 177 7.55 48.15 -15.91
N ASP A 178 7.32 48.01 -17.23
CA ASP A 178 6.25 47.18 -17.78
C ASP A 178 6.62 45.68 -17.71
N CYS A 179 5.86 44.91 -16.95
CA CYS A 179 6.04 43.48 -16.78
C CYS A 179 4.95 42.65 -17.49
N ALA A 180 4.12 43.23 -18.34
CA ALA A 180 3.01 42.52 -18.99
C ALA A 180 3.47 41.29 -19.83
N SER A 181 4.68 41.42 -20.45
CA SER A 181 5.27 40.31 -21.24
C SER A 181 5.88 39.18 -20.41
N LEU A 182 6.07 39.38 -19.10
CA LEU A 182 6.67 38.40 -18.18
C LEU A 182 5.59 37.56 -17.46
N ARG A 183 4.34 37.93 -17.55
CA ARG A 183 3.23 37.15 -17.00
C ARG A 183 2.90 36.02 -17.96
N GLY A 184 3.34 34.81 -17.63
CA GLY A 184 2.95 33.61 -18.35
C GLY A 184 1.45 33.36 -18.28
N ALA A 185 0.92 32.54 -19.20
CA ALA A 185 -0.44 32.04 -19.09
C ALA A 185 -0.56 31.19 -17.81
N ALA A 186 -1.61 31.41 -17.02
CA ALA A 186 -1.87 30.59 -15.84
C ALA A 186 -1.99 29.12 -16.25
N VAL A 187 -1.39 28.23 -15.46
CA VAL A 187 -1.51 26.78 -15.69
C VAL A 187 -3.00 26.39 -15.62
N ASP A 188 -3.53 25.77 -16.68
CA ASP A 188 -4.90 25.26 -16.68
C ASP A 188 -5.02 24.02 -15.81
N THR A 189 -5.18 24.22 -14.52
CA THR A 189 -5.37 23.15 -13.55
C THR A 189 -6.64 22.34 -13.81
N LYS A 190 -7.68 22.95 -14.42
CA LYS A 190 -8.94 22.26 -14.75
C LYS A 190 -8.78 21.26 -15.90
N GLY A 191 -7.86 21.51 -16.82
CA GLY A 191 -7.52 20.58 -17.89
C GLY A 191 -6.75 19.36 -17.37
N ILE A 192 -5.90 19.55 -16.37
CA ILE A 192 -5.14 18.47 -15.73
C ILE A 192 -6.06 17.59 -14.87
N ASP A 193 -7.01 18.18 -14.13
CA ASP A 193 -7.99 17.42 -13.34
C ASP A 193 -8.85 16.52 -14.25
N LYS A 194 -9.25 16.98 -15.43
CA LYS A 194 -9.99 16.18 -16.42
C LYS A 194 -9.19 15.00 -17.00
N LEU A 195 -7.88 15.13 -17.09
CA LEU A 195 -7.01 14.06 -17.58
C LEU A 195 -6.75 12.99 -16.50
N LEU A 196 -6.83 13.38 -15.21
CA LEU A 196 -6.71 12.46 -14.08
C LEU A 196 -8.03 11.72 -13.78
N ASP A 197 -9.17 12.26 -14.24
CA ASP A 197 -10.50 11.65 -14.07
C ASP A 197 -10.92 10.75 -15.25
N ALA A 198 -10.07 10.52 -16.25
CA ALA A 198 -10.42 9.87 -17.51
C ALA A 198 -10.05 8.37 -17.61
N ASP A 199 -9.63 7.71 -16.49
CA ASP A 199 -9.35 6.24 -16.43
C ASP A 199 -10.25 5.51 -15.46
#